data_38f8c8c077bdd712b4ffb9a0ece83e8a
#
_entry.id   38f8c8c077bdd712b4ffb9a0ece83e8a
#
_cell.length_a   1.000
_cell.length_b   1.000
_cell.length_c   1.000
_cell.angle_alpha   90.00
_cell.angle_beta   90.00
_cell.angle_gamma   90.00
#
_symmetry.space_group_name_H-M   'P 1'
#
loop_
_entity.id
_entity.type
_entity.pdbx_description
1 polymer ?
#
loop_
_entity_poly.entity_id
_entity_poly.type
_entity_poly.pdbx_seq_one_letter_code
_entity_poly.pdbx_strand_id
1 'polypeptide(L)'
;MKKIFTIVATVAVLFLTSCKDYLDINHSPNAPDESQATMDMALPAAEMALADRYGDVLRILGGYFSEQYAHFFGTSNYVTYSQFKVATTSTNGAYSDLNRAAIGNATFVRNKAVEQEIWGSYLAATVIRVFSYQVLVDAYGETPYTEAQLGLENLNPKFDDGKDIYAGLIAELDEALAKVTSESMPVATNMLYPDEGAGPWIRFANALKLKLLMRERAVVNVDAQLKALVAEDKFPTADVAYTCFVENASGKANPFYQEEFASYFGSTQKNVALNVALYRAMEAFGDPRLSAFFSANSNKQYWGSISGYNMSVSNKYKEAMFCRPKVNYNDPVYLISLSEIYFLLSEYYSKVDKDAAKAKAYYEAAIEASFESADISGASDVIEACPFDGTDKTLGIQKWIALSGINNFEAWCEMRRLGYPTFGGKKAEDVYSFGSDNMDPSVLEPGDLYTPYQVNSEVGANKLVQRFPYANSSVLYNSNCPAEKPLTDKVFWAK
;
A
#
# COMPACT_ATOMS: atom_id res chain seq x y z
N MET A 1 72.16 -32.14 -14.84
CA MET A 1 70.77 -32.21 -15.31
C MET A 1 69.78 -32.66 -14.23
N LYS A 2 69.98 -33.71 -13.44
CA LYS A 2 69.05 -34.16 -12.40
C LYS A 2 68.75 -33.11 -11.32
N LYS A 3 69.73 -32.36 -10.87
CA LYS A 3 69.50 -31.28 -9.82
C LYS A 3 68.69 -30.07 -10.32
N ILE A 4 68.80 -29.73 -11.61
CA ILE A 4 68.01 -28.62 -12.21
C ILE A 4 66.53 -29.06 -12.39
N PHE A 5 66.31 -30.34 -12.77
CA PHE A 5 64.95 -30.86 -12.87
C PHE A 5 64.22 -30.94 -11.53
N THR A 6 64.95 -31.25 -10.45
CA THR A 6 64.35 -31.27 -9.08
C THR A 6 63.98 -29.86 -8.59
N ILE A 7 64.80 -28.85 -8.89
CA ILE A 7 64.53 -27.44 -8.50
C ILE A 7 63.33 -26.90 -9.31
N VAL A 8 63.27 -27.20 -10.63
CA VAL A 8 62.10 -26.78 -11.45
C VAL A 8 60.81 -27.47 -11.03
N ALA A 9 60.87 -28.77 -10.67
CA ALA A 9 59.70 -29.51 -10.18
C ALA A 9 59.23 -28.96 -8.80
N THR A 10 60.16 -28.59 -7.90
CA THR A 10 59.80 -28.03 -6.57
C THR A 10 59.20 -26.62 -6.67
N VAL A 11 59.71 -25.81 -7.60
CA VAL A 11 59.16 -24.46 -7.87
C VAL A 11 57.78 -24.57 -8.54
N ALA A 12 57.55 -25.50 -9.44
CA ALA A 12 56.24 -25.73 -10.06
C ALA A 12 55.19 -26.23 -9.07
N VAL A 13 55.55 -27.01 -8.04
CA VAL A 13 54.63 -27.45 -6.98
C VAL A 13 54.27 -26.30 -6.01
N LEU A 14 55.18 -25.36 -5.77
CA LEU A 14 54.91 -24.17 -4.93
C LEU A 14 53.98 -23.17 -5.62
N PHE A 15 53.89 -23.18 -6.95
CA PHE A 15 52.91 -22.33 -7.66
C PHE A 15 51.51 -22.95 -7.73
N LEU A 16 51.33 -24.22 -7.39
CA LEU A 16 50.02 -24.90 -7.42
C LEU A 16 49.27 -24.84 -6.07
N THR A 17 49.92 -24.37 -5.01
CA THR A 17 49.31 -24.21 -3.68
C THR A 17 48.94 -22.76 -3.32
N SER A 18 49.25 -21.78 -4.18
CA SER A 18 48.90 -20.38 -3.99
C SER A 18 47.75 -20.03 -4.89
N CYS A 19 46.65 -19.61 -4.32
CA CYS A 19 45.47 -18.96 -4.94
C CYS A 19 44.22 -19.81 -5.12
N LYS A 20 43.79 -20.57 -4.11
CA LYS A 20 42.35 -20.88 -4.04
C LYS A 20 41.55 -19.67 -3.53
N ASP A 21 42.08 -18.91 -2.55
CA ASP A 21 41.37 -17.79 -1.95
C ASP A 21 41.49 -16.47 -2.76
N TYR A 22 42.49 -16.35 -3.66
CA TYR A 22 42.67 -15.15 -4.50
C TYR A 22 41.82 -15.12 -5.76
N LEU A 23 41.26 -16.26 -6.17
CA LEU A 23 40.38 -16.35 -7.33
C LEU A 23 38.90 -16.48 -6.98
N ASP A 24 38.58 -16.45 -5.70
CA ASP A 24 37.18 -16.35 -5.26
C ASP A 24 36.71 -14.86 -5.22
N ILE A 25 36.68 -14.28 -6.42
CA ILE A 25 36.21 -12.93 -6.67
C ILE A 25 34.68 -12.81 -6.46
N ASN A 26 33.99 -13.92 -6.18
CA ASN A 26 32.55 -13.93 -5.91
C ASN A 26 32.22 -13.62 -4.44
N HIS A 27 33.21 -13.68 -3.54
CA HIS A 27 33.04 -13.21 -2.17
C HIS A 27 33.63 -11.80 -2.02
N SER A 28 32.75 -10.79 -1.96
CA SER A 28 33.16 -9.44 -1.59
C SER A 28 33.51 -9.42 -0.09
N PRO A 29 34.76 -9.07 0.32
CA PRO A 29 35.12 -9.00 1.73
C PRO A 29 34.37 -7.87 2.48
N ASN A 30 33.63 -7.02 1.74
CA ASN A 30 32.86 -5.90 2.26
C ASN A 30 31.34 -6.10 2.12
N ALA A 31 30.86 -7.26 1.61
CA ALA A 31 29.46 -7.61 1.60
C ALA A 31 29.23 -8.72 2.64
N PRO A 32 28.21 -8.60 3.52
CA PRO A 32 27.83 -9.68 4.42
C PRO A 32 27.51 -10.95 3.60
N ASP A 33 28.09 -12.08 3.99
CA ASP A 33 27.71 -13.40 3.47
C ASP A 33 26.33 -13.78 4.03
N GLU A 34 25.55 -14.54 3.28
CA GLU A 34 24.26 -15.09 3.76
C GLU A 34 24.38 -15.83 5.10
N SER A 35 25.56 -16.42 5.37
CA SER A 35 25.86 -17.08 6.66
C SER A 35 25.89 -16.12 7.85
N GLN A 36 26.07 -14.80 7.62
CA GLN A 36 26.10 -13.76 8.64
C GLN A 36 24.75 -13.09 8.83
N ALA A 37 23.78 -13.33 7.94
CA ALA A 37 22.44 -12.78 8.05
C ALA A 37 21.69 -13.42 9.22
N THR A 38 21.06 -12.60 10.03
CA THR A 38 20.23 -13.04 11.17
C THR A 38 18.78 -12.62 10.98
N MET A 39 17.86 -13.25 11.73
CA MET A 39 16.47 -12.83 11.75
C MET A 39 16.32 -11.38 12.23
N ASP A 40 17.14 -10.95 13.20
CA ASP A 40 17.14 -9.60 13.75
C ASP A 40 17.61 -8.53 12.75
N MET A 41 18.32 -8.90 11.70
CA MET A 41 18.68 -8.02 10.59
C MET A 41 17.63 -8.05 9.47
N ALA A 42 17.11 -9.24 9.16
CA ALA A 42 16.27 -9.45 7.99
C ALA A 42 14.80 -9.01 8.22
N LEU A 43 14.25 -9.20 9.43
CA LEU A 43 12.87 -8.80 9.72
C LEU A 43 12.68 -7.29 9.61
N PRO A 44 13.49 -6.43 10.27
CA PRO A 44 13.41 -4.98 10.08
C PRO A 44 13.63 -4.54 8.63
N ALA A 45 14.51 -5.22 7.89
CA ALA A 45 14.75 -4.92 6.48
C ALA A 45 13.52 -5.22 5.61
N ALA A 46 12.81 -6.32 5.89
CA ALA A 46 11.55 -6.65 5.21
C ALA A 46 10.46 -5.62 5.50
N GLU A 47 10.33 -5.22 6.76
CA GLU A 47 9.36 -4.24 7.24
C GLU A 47 9.61 -2.86 6.62
N MET A 48 10.86 -2.40 6.60
CA MET A 48 11.20 -1.09 6.03
C MET A 48 11.03 -1.05 4.52
N ALA A 49 11.33 -2.13 3.80
CA ALA A 49 11.07 -2.22 2.37
C ALA A 49 9.57 -2.14 2.04
N LEU A 50 8.72 -2.78 2.85
CA LEU A 50 7.28 -2.67 2.74
C LEU A 50 6.81 -1.25 3.06
N ALA A 51 7.23 -0.68 4.19
CA ALA A 51 6.84 0.65 4.65
C ALA A 51 7.20 1.73 3.64
N ASP A 52 8.42 1.65 3.06
CA ASP A 52 8.91 2.61 2.08
C ASP A 52 8.00 2.62 0.84
N ARG A 53 7.78 1.48 0.20
CA ARG A 53 7.01 1.41 -1.05
C ARG A 53 5.50 1.59 -0.87
N TYR A 54 4.96 1.12 0.26
CA TYR A 54 3.54 1.28 0.59
C TYR A 54 3.22 2.72 0.98
N GLY A 55 4.11 3.37 1.72
CA GLY A 55 3.99 4.75 2.18
C GLY A 55 4.35 5.83 1.15
N ASP A 56 5.02 5.49 0.06
CA ASP A 56 5.47 6.39 -1.00
C ASP A 56 4.67 6.19 -2.30
N VAL A 57 5.27 5.57 -3.31
CA VAL A 57 4.73 5.51 -4.67
C VAL A 57 3.35 4.84 -4.74
N LEU A 58 3.09 3.81 -3.92
CA LEU A 58 1.78 3.15 -3.92
C LEU A 58 0.70 4.06 -3.30
N ARG A 59 1.04 4.79 -2.23
CA ARG A 59 0.16 5.81 -1.65
C ARG A 59 -0.16 6.91 -2.66
N ILE A 60 0.86 7.42 -3.36
CA ILE A 60 0.70 8.48 -4.37
C ILE A 60 -0.20 8.02 -5.51
N LEU A 61 0.08 6.87 -6.12
CA LEU A 61 -0.73 6.35 -7.22
C LEU A 61 -2.16 6.01 -6.77
N GLY A 62 -2.30 5.38 -5.59
CA GLY A 62 -3.62 5.13 -5.01
C GLY A 62 -4.43 6.40 -4.83
N GLY A 63 -3.80 7.47 -4.38
CA GLY A 63 -4.44 8.78 -4.20
C GLY A 63 -4.92 9.41 -5.51
N TYR A 64 -4.14 9.28 -6.58
CA TYR A 64 -4.57 9.76 -7.90
C TYR A 64 -5.70 8.90 -8.48
N PHE A 65 -5.61 7.58 -8.38
CA PHE A 65 -6.61 6.67 -8.97
C PHE A 65 -7.91 6.60 -8.16
N SER A 66 -7.86 6.98 -6.89
CA SER A 66 -9.05 7.15 -6.06
C SER A 66 -9.64 8.57 -6.11
N GLU A 67 -9.05 9.48 -6.89
CA GLU A 67 -9.40 10.92 -6.92
C GLU A 67 -9.41 11.58 -5.54
N GLN A 68 -8.59 11.09 -4.61
CA GLN A 68 -8.27 11.81 -3.37
C GLN A 68 -7.22 12.88 -3.62
N TYR A 69 -6.31 12.62 -4.56
CA TYR A 69 -5.25 13.53 -4.98
C TYR A 69 -5.45 13.98 -6.44
N ALA A 70 -5.10 15.22 -6.69
CA ALA A 70 -4.85 15.79 -8.02
C ALA A 70 -3.41 16.31 -8.06
N HIS A 71 -2.86 16.57 -9.24
CA HIS A 71 -1.53 17.16 -9.32
C HIS A 71 -1.55 18.61 -8.89
N PHE A 72 -0.41 19.07 -8.36
CA PHE A 72 -0.29 20.42 -7.82
C PHE A 72 -0.11 21.46 -8.92
N PHE A 73 -0.54 22.69 -8.62
CA PHE A 73 -0.42 23.84 -9.54
C PHE A 73 1.01 24.05 -10.03
N GLY A 74 1.15 24.21 -11.35
CA GLY A 74 2.42 24.59 -11.99
C GLY A 74 3.45 23.47 -12.13
N THR A 75 3.20 22.26 -11.60
CA THR A 75 4.08 21.12 -11.80
C THR A 75 3.68 20.31 -13.01
N SER A 76 4.67 19.76 -13.72
CA SER A 76 4.45 18.73 -14.74
C SER A 76 4.62 17.31 -14.21
N ASN A 77 5.19 17.15 -13.01
CA ASN A 77 5.33 15.86 -12.37
C ASN A 77 3.95 15.29 -12.02
N TYR A 78 3.77 14.01 -12.23
CA TYR A 78 2.55 13.25 -11.90
C TYR A 78 1.27 13.71 -12.61
N VAL A 79 1.32 14.68 -13.52
CA VAL A 79 0.15 15.03 -14.34
C VAL A 79 -0.37 13.82 -15.11
N THR A 80 0.54 12.95 -15.56
CA THR A 80 0.19 11.69 -16.24
C THR A 80 -0.57 10.74 -15.31
N TYR A 81 -0.21 10.64 -14.03
CA TYR A 81 -0.95 9.82 -13.07
C TYR A 81 -2.36 10.36 -12.82
N SER A 82 -2.51 11.68 -12.72
CA SER A 82 -3.83 12.31 -12.61
C SER A 82 -4.66 12.21 -13.91
N GLN A 83 -4.05 11.83 -15.04
CA GLN A 83 -4.71 11.45 -16.30
C GLN A 83 -4.95 9.93 -16.40
N PHE A 84 -4.72 9.17 -15.35
CA PHE A 84 -4.81 7.69 -15.34
C PHE A 84 -3.85 7.01 -16.32
N LYS A 85 -2.69 7.64 -16.57
CA LYS A 85 -1.61 7.06 -17.37
C LYS A 85 -0.53 6.53 -16.46
N VAL A 86 -0.26 5.24 -16.54
CA VAL A 86 0.80 4.56 -15.80
C VAL A 86 1.60 3.67 -16.75
N ALA A 87 2.92 3.82 -16.74
CA ALA A 87 3.82 3.03 -17.57
C ALA A 87 4.37 1.82 -16.77
N THR A 88 4.86 0.80 -17.47
CA THR A 88 5.52 -0.38 -16.88
C THR A 88 6.69 0.00 -15.97
N THR A 89 7.34 1.15 -16.23
CA THR A 89 8.44 1.69 -15.42
C THR A 89 7.99 2.43 -14.18
N SER A 90 6.74 2.92 -14.13
CA SER A 90 6.24 3.77 -13.04
C SER A 90 6.24 3.07 -11.68
N THR A 91 5.98 1.77 -11.66
CA THR A 91 5.86 0.95 -10.44
C THR A 91 6.95 -0.12 -10.34
N ASN A 92 7.92 -0.12 -11.28
CA ASN A 92 8.97 -1.15 -11.34
C ASN A 92 9.80 -1.21 -10.06
N GLY A 93 10.15 -0.06 -9.47
CA GLY A 93 10.87 0.02 -8.19
C GLY A 93 10.06 -0.61 -7.05
N ALA A 94 8.79 -0.27 -6.93
CA ALA A 94 7.91 -0.85 -5.90
C ALA A 94 7.76 -2.36 -6.06
N TYR A 95 7.50 -2.83 -7.28
CA TYR A 95 7.41 -4.26 -7.58
C TYR A 95 8.71 -5.01 -7.22
N SER A 96 9.86 -4.47 -7.63
CA SER A 96 11.17 -5.07 -7.37
C SER A 96 11.48 -5.14 -5.87
N ASP A 97 11.27 -4.05 -5.14
CA ASP A 97 11.61 -3.99 -3.72
C ASP A 97 10.63 -4.80 -2.85
N LEU A 98 9.35 -4.84 -3.18
CA LEU A 98 8.41 -5.74 -2.52
C LEU A 98 8.80 -7.21 -2.70
N ASN A 99 9.17 -7.63 -3.92
CA ASN A 99 9.58 -9.01 -4.18
C ASN A 99 10.94 -9.34 -3.53
N ARG A 100 11.96 -8.51 -3.77
CA ARG A 100 13.34 -8.79 -3.36
C ARG A 100 13.59 -8.50 -1.89
N ALA A 101 13.17 -7.32 -1.43
CA ALA A 101 13.52 -6.86 -0.08
C ALA A 101 12.44 -7.20 0.95
N ALA A 102 11.16 -6.97 0.69
CA ALA A 102 10.12 -7.31 1.65
C ALA A 102 9.88 -8.84 1.71
N ILE A 103 9.47 -9.45 0.60
CA ILE A 103 9.14 -10.88 0.53
C ILE A 103 10.38 -11.74 0.70
N GLY A 104 11.51 -11.37 0.07
CA GLY A 104 12.76 -12.13 0.16
C GLY A 104 13.29 -12.23 1.59
N ASN A 105 13.43 -11.10 2.29
CA ASN A 105 13.86 -11.10 3.70
C ASN A 105 12.84 -11.78 4.62
N ALA A 106 11.54 -11.57 4.43
CA ALA A 106 10.52 -12.26 5.21
C ALA A 106 10.58 -13.79 4.99
N THR A 107 10.83 -14.25 3.76
CA THR A 107 11.02 -15.68 3.47
C THR A 107 12.27 -16.23 4.16
N PHE A 108 13.38 -15.48 4.16
CA PHE A 108 14.58 -15.85 4.90
C PHE A 108 14.29 -16.01 6.41
N VAL A 109 13.61 -15.04 7.03
CA VAL A 109 13.23 -15.12 8.45
C VAL A 109 12.34 -16.33 8.72
N ARG A 110 11.34 -16.60 7.88
CA ARG A 110 10.48 -17.80 8.01
C ARG A 110 11.29 -19.09 8.02
N ASN A 111 12.21 -19.23 7.07
CA ASN A 111 13.05 -20.44 6.97
C ASN A 111 13.93 -20.60 8.21
N LYS A 112 14.58 -19.54 8.67
CA LYS A 112 15.39 -19.56 9.90
C LYS A 112 14.57 -19.82 11.15
N ALA A 113 13.38 -19.25 11.23
CA ALA A 113 12.47 -19.46 12.36
C ALA A 113 11.98 -20.91 12.45
N VAL A 114 11.75 -21.58 11.32
CA VAL A 114 11.44 -23.02 11.28
C VAL A 114 12.64 -23.86 11.77
N GLU A 115 13.86 -23.56 11.29
CA GLU A 115 15.09 -24.27 11.72
C GLU A 115 15.33 -24.15 13.23
N GLN A 116 14.93 -23.03 13.84
CA GLN A 116 15.18 -22.71 15.26
C GLN A 116 13.93 -22.84 16.12
N GLU A 117 12.80 -23.24 15.57
CA GLU A 117 11.50 -23.37 16.25
C GLU A 117 11.03 -22.05 16.92
N ILE A 118 11.39 -20.87 16.36
CA ILE A 118 11.00 -19.56 16.87
C ILE A 118 9.70 -19.11 16.19
N TRP A 119 8.59 -19.68 16.62
CA TRP A 119 7.28 -19.54 15.96
C TRP A 119 6.70 -18.12 16.00
N GLY A 120 7.06 -17.29 16.99
CA GLY A 120 6.70 -15.88 17.00
C GLY A 120 7.32 -15.12 15.84
N SER A 121 8.62 -15.34 15.54
CA SER A 121 9.29 -14.76 14.37
C SER A 121 8.74 -15.32 13.04
N TYR A 122 8.37 -16.62 13.03
CA TYR A 122 7.71 -17.22 11.88
C TYR A 122 6.40 -16.52 11.55
N LEU A 123 5.55 -16.24 12.57
CA LEU A 123 4.30 -15.51 12.40
C LEU A 123 4.55 -14.09 11.88
N ALA A 124 5.45 -13.33 12.52
CA ALA A 124 5.75 -11.96 12.13
C ALA A 124 6.20 -11.87 10.66
N ALA A 125 7.15 -12.72 10.28
CA ALA A 125 7.63 -12.77 8.90
C ALA A 125 6.56 -13.24 7.91
N THR A 126 5.68 -14.16 8.32
CA THR A 126 4.54 -14.59 7.50
C THR A 126 3.58 -13.43 7.26
N VAL A 127 3.26 -12.64 8.29
CA VAL A 127 2.37 -11.47 8.13
C VAL A 127 2.95 -10.45 7.16
N ILE A 128 4.24 -10.11 7.27
CA ILE A 128 4.90 -9.17 6.34
C ILE A 128 4.91 -9.72 4.91
N ARG A 129 5.22 -11.00 4.74
CA ARG A 129 5.19 -11.68 3.43
C ARG A 129 3.78 -11.65 2.83
N VAL A 130 2.77 -12.05 3.59
CA VAL A 130 1.37 -12.10 3.13
C VAL A 130 0.88 -10.71 2.77
N PHE A 131 1.15 -9.70 3.59
CA PHE A 131 0.78 -8.31 3.29
C PHE A 131 1.43 -7.83 1.97
N SER A 132 2.71 -8.11 1.79
CA SER A 132 3.44 -7.73 0.57
C SER A 132 2.86 -8.39 -0.69
N TYR A 133 2.52 -9.68 -0.62
CA TYR A 133 1.86 -10.38 -1.72
C TYR A 133 0.44 -9.88 -1.98
N GLN A 134 -0.33 -9.59 -0.92
CA GLN A 134 -1.66 -8.98 -1.06
C GLN A 134 -1.56 -7.68 -1.86
N VAL A 135 -0.60 -6.80 -1.52
CA VAL A 135 -0.36 -5.54 -2.25
C VAL A 135 -0.02 -5.82 -3.73
N LEU A 136 0.83 -6.81 -4.02
CA LEU A 136 1.18 -7.17 -5.40
C LEU A 136 -0.03 -7.69 -6.17
N VAL A 137 -0.84 -8.58 -5.59
CA VAL A 137 -2.05 -9.10 -6.25
C VAL A 137 -3.07 -7.98 -6.48
N ASP A 138 -3.26 -7.12 -5.49
CA ASP A 138 -4.21 -6.01 -5.59
C ASP A 138 -3.80 -4.98 -6.63
N ALA A 139 -2.49 -4.83 -6.86
CA ALA A 139 -1.96 -3.92 -7.87
C ALA A 139 -1.90 -4.52 -9.28
N TYR A 140 -1.43 -5.76 -9.41
CA TYR A 140 -1.07 -6.37 -10.70
C TYR A 140 -1.97 -7.54 -11.13
N GLY A 141 -2.75 -8.12 -10.21
CA GLY A 141 -3.59 -9.29 -10.44
C GLY A 141 -2.83 -10.59 -10.33
N GLU A 142 -1.89 -10.85 -11.22
CA GLU A 142 -1.02 -12.02 -11.23
C GLU A 142 0.42 -11.63 -10.87
N THR A 143 1.11 -12.50 -10.12
CA THR A 143 2.53 -12.35 -9.79
C THR A 143 3.16 -13.72 -9.50
N PRO A 144 4.47 -13.91 -9.64
CA PRO A 144 5.12 -15.13 -9.16
C PRO A 144 4.90 -15.32 -7.65
N TYR A 145 4.41 -16.50 -7.27
CA TYR A 145 4.14 -16.88 -5.88
C TYR A 145 4.65 -18.28 -5.54
N THR A 146 4.14 -19.32 -6.19
CA THR A 146 4.50 -20.72 -5.89
C THR A 146 5.93 -21.08 -6.29
N GLU A 147 6.45 -20.45 -7.33
CA GLU A 147 7.82 -20.65 -7.83
C GLU A 147 8.74 -19.46 -7.51
N ALA A 148 8.27 -18.51 -6.71
CA ALA A 148 9.08 -17.35 -6.32
C ALA A 148 10.10 -17.70 -5.23
N GLN A 149 11.13 -16.84 -5.08
CA GLN A 149 12.15 -16.93 -4.03
C GLN A 149 13.04 -18.18 -4.07
N LEU A 150 13.16 -18.83 -5.23
CA LEU A 150 14.04 -19.97 -5.45
C LEU A 150 15.47 -19.58 -5.91
N GLY A 151 15.75 -18.29 -5.99
CA GLY A 151 17.07 -17.78 -6.38
C GLY A 151 17.51 -18.31 -7.76
N LEU A 152 18.74 -18.82 -7.83
CA LEU A 152 19.33 -19.34 -9.08
C LEU A 152 18.67 -20.65 -9.58
N GLU A 153 17.87 -21.32 -8.75
CA GLU A 153 17.18 -22.54 -9.15
C GLU A 153 16.04 -22.26 -10.13
N ASN A 154 15.41 -21.07 -10.05
CA ASN A 154 14.39 -20.63 -10.99
C ASN A 154 14.43 -19.12 -11.25
N LEU A 155 15.05 -18.73 -12.36
CA LEU A 155 15.15 -17.33 -12.81
C LEU A 155 13.91 -16.85 -13.57
N ASN A 156 13.03 -17.74 -13.97
CA ASN A 156 11.80 -17.45 -14.72
C ASN A 156 10.59 -18.09 -14.03
N PRO A 157 10.24 -17.65 -12.81
CA PRO A 157 9.09 -18.19 -12.11
C PRO A 157 7.80 -17.90 -12.88
N LYS A 158 6.86 -18.84 -12.87
CA LYS A 158 5.53 -18.63 -13.44
C LYS A 158 4.76 -17.58 -12.65
N PHE A 159 3.82 -16.91 -13.32
CA PHE A 159 2.84 -16.05 -12.68
C PHE A 159 1.65 -16.91 -12.26
N ASP A 160 1.29 -16.81 -11.00
CA ASP A 160 0.13 -17.50 -10.43
C ASP A 160 -1.09 -16.57 -10.47
N ASP A 161 -2.28 -17.16 -10.59
CA ASP A 161 -3.54 -16.41 -10.56
C ASP A 161 -3.79 -15.78 -9.19
N GLY A 162 -4.30 -14.55 -9.18
CA GLY A 162 -4.51 -13.81 -7.93
C GLY A 162 -5.45 -14.51 -6.94
N LYS A 163 -6.44 -15.26 -7.42
CA LYS A 163 -7.34 -16.04 -6.56
C LYS A 163 -6.62 -17.20 -5.89
N ASP A 164 -5.75 -17.90 -6.62
CA ASP A 164 -4.97 -19.00 -6.07
C ASP A 164 -3.94 -18.49 -5.06
N ILE A 165 -3.33 -17.32 -5.34
CA ILE A 165 -2.43 -16.65 -4.40
C ILE A 165 -3.20 -16.31 -3.12
N TYR A 166 -4.39 -15.69 -3.17
CA TYR A 166 -5.18 -15.35 -1.98
C TYR A 166 -5.49 -16.58 -1.12
N ALA A 167 -5.88 -17.68 -1.75
CA ALA A 167 -6.09 -18.95 -1.04
C ALA A 167 -4.80 -19.41 -0.31
N GLY A 168 -3.64 -19.30 -0.98
CA GLY A 168 -2.33 -19.60 -0.40
C GLY A 168 -1.97 -18.66 0.76
N LEU A 169 -2.22 -17.36 0.62
CA LEU A 169 -1.94 -16.37 1.67
C LEU A 169 -2.77 -16.61 2.94
N ILE A 170 -4.05 -16.96 2.79
CA ILE A 170 -4.91 -17.32 3.93
C ILE A 170 -4.40 -18.59 4.60
N ALA A 171 -4.00 -19.59 3.81
CA ALA A 171 -3.43 -20.83 4.36
C ALA A 171 -2.09 -20.60 5.10
N GLU A 172 -1.20 -19.72 4.58
CA GLU A 172 0.04 -19.32 5.26
C GLU A 172 -0.24 -18.68 6.64
N LEU A 173 -1.24 -17.79 6.71
CA LEU A 173 -1.65 -17.17 7.99
C LEU A 173 -2.20 -18.21 8.96
N ASP A 174 -3.06 -19.13 8.50
CA ASP A 174 -3.64 -20.18 9.33
C ASP A 174 -2.56 -21.13 9.87
N GLU A 175 -1.60 -21.52 9.03
CA GLU A 175 -0.46 -22.33 9.46
C GLU A 175 0.38 -21.60 10.52
N ALA A 176 0.69 -20.32 10.29
CA ALA A 176 1.51 -19.57 11.22
C ALA A 176 0.81 -19.34 12.58
N LEU A 177 -0.47 -18.99 12.54
CA LEU A 177 -1.28 -18.82 13.76
C LEU A 177 -1.39 -20.12 14.56
N ALA A 178 -1.52 -21.28 13.91
CA ALA A 178 -1.59 -22.58 14.57
C ALA A 178 -0.29 -22.98 15.31
N LYS A 179 0.86 -22.42 14.92
CA LYS A 179 2.16 -22.69 15.57
C LYS A 179 2.40 -21.81 16.81
N VAL A 180 1.66 -20.72 16.97
CA VAL A 180 1.84 -19.79 18.09
C VAL A 180 0.90 -20.18 19.24
N THR A 181 1.47 -20.73 20.32
CA THR A 181 0.73 -21.25 21.48
C THR A 181 0.58 -20.24 22.61
N SER A 182 1.29 -19.12 22.57
CA SER A 182 1.25 -18.06 23.58
C SER A 182 1.55 -16.70 22.97
N GLU A 183 0.87 -15.67 23.45
CA GLU A 183 1.11 -14.27 23.06
C GLU A 183 2.52 -13.77 23.47
N SER A 184 3.15 -14.39 24.46
CA SER A 184 4.50 -14.04 24.93
C SER A 184 5.64 -14.73 24.18
N MET A 185 5.35 -15.53 23.12
CA MET A 185 6.42 -16.15 22.34
C MET A 185 7.33 -15.08 21.72
N PRO A 186 8.67 -15.31 21.75
CA PRO A 186 9.61 -14.30 21.29
C PRO A 186 9.50 -14.06 19.80
N VAL A 187 9.68 -12.81 19.42
CA VAL A 187 9.81 -12.34 18.02
C VAL A 187 11.19 -11.72 17.87
N ALA A 188 11.84 -11.95 16.75
CA ALA A 188 13.09 -11.27 16.39
C ALA A 188 12.90 -9.74 16.41
N THR A 189 14.00 -9.01 16.51
CA THR A 189 13.99 -7.53 16.39
C THR A 189 13.14 -7.10 15.20
N ASN A 190 12.20 -6.18 15.44
CA ASN A 190 11.26 -5.70 14.45
C ASN A 190 10.92 -4.22 14.70
N MET A 191 10.34 -3.55 13.70
CA MET A 191 10.05 -2.11 13.73
C MET A 191 8.60 -1.81 14.10
N LEU A 192 7.68 -2.78 13.90
CA LEU A 192 6.25 -2.57 14.09
C LEU A 192 5.85 -2.69 15.56
N TYR A 193 6.38 -3.67 16.27
CA TYR A 193 6.10 -3.97 17.68
C TYR A 193 7.41 -4.23 18.43
N PRO A 194 8.28 -3.22 18.56
CA PRO A 194 9.58 -3.37 19.21
C PRO A 194 9.40 -3.86 20.65
N ASP A 195 10.20 -4.85 21.02
CA ASP A 195 10.23 -5.44 22.38
C ASP A 195 8.93 -6.15 22.82
N GLU A 196 8.00 -6.40 21.89
CA GLU A 196 6.78 -7.15 22.15
C GLU A 196 6.89 -8.61 21.67
N GLY A 197 6.11 -9.51 22.31
CA GLY A 197 5.98 -10.90 21.87
C GLY A 197 5.01 -11.05 20.68
N ALA A 198 4.55 -12.28 20.47
CA ALA A 198 3.68 -12.63 19.34
C ALA A 198 2.25 -12.06 19.43
N GLY A 199 1.81 -11.55 20.58
CA GLY A 199 0.43 -11.07 20.78
C GLY A 199 -0.07 -10.06 19.76
N PRO A 200 0.61 -8.92 19.55
CA PRO A 200 0.22 -7.95 18.52
C PRO A 200 0.24 -8.54 17.11
N TRP A 201 1.18 -9.45 16.82
CA TRP A 201 1.27 -10.11 15.51
C TRP A 201 0.10 -11.08 15.26
N ILE A 202 -0.41 -11.75 16.29
CA ILE A 202 -1.64 -12.56 16.21
C ILE A 202 -2.83 -11.67 15.81
N ARG A 203 -2.97 -10.52 16.46
CA ARG A 203 -4.05 -9.56 16.17
C ARG A 203 -3.92 -8.99 14.76
N PHE A 204 -2.71 -8.64 14.34
CA PHE A 204 -2.46 -8.15 12.97
C PHE A 204 -2.73 -9.24 11.92
N ALA A 205 -2.30 -10.48 12.15
CA ALA A 205 -2.59 -11.62 11.26
C ALA A 205 -4.10 -11.81 11.07
N ASN A 206 -4.88 -11.72 12.14
CA ASN A 206 -6.35 -11.82 12.09
C ASN A 206 -6.98 -10.64 11.33
N ALA A 207 -6.50 -9.41 11.52
CA ALA A 207 -6.98 -8.26 10.76
C ALA A 207 -6.65 -8.38 9.26
N LEU A 208 -5.45 -8.85 8.93
CA LEU A 208 -5.05 -9.11 7.56
C LEU A 208 -5.89 -10.23 6.92
N LYS A 209 -6.16 -11.31 7.69
CA LYS A 209 -7.05 -12.39 7.24
C LYS A 209 -8.49 -11.89 7.03
N LEU A 210 -9.02 -11.05 7.93
CA LEU A 210 -10.33 -10.39 7.75
C LEU A 210 -10.36 -9.59 6.45
N LYS A 211 -9.32 -8.80 6.19
CA LYS A 211 -9.18 -8.01 4.97
C LYS A 211 -9.16 -8.88 3.72
N LEU A 212 -8.36 -9.94 3.67
CA LEU A 212 -8.28 -10.87 2.55
C LEU A 212 -9.65 -11.55 2.28
N LEU A 213 -10.27 -12.10 3.30
CA LEU A 213 -11.58 -12.77 3.18
C LEU A 213 -12.68 -11.79 2.73
N MET A 214 -12.76 -10.60 3.30
CA MET A 214 -13.74 -9.59 2.88
C MET A 214 -13.48 -9.11 1.46
N ARG A 215 -12.21 -9.07 1.01
CA ARG A 215 -11.85 -8.64 -0.33
C ARG A 215 -12.33 -9.63 -1.41
N GLU A 216 -12.15 -10.92 -1.20
CA GLU A 216 -12.55 -11.94 -2.17
C GLU A 216 -14.01 -12.42 -2.03
N ARG A 217 -14.72 -12.00 -0.99
CA ARG A 217 -16.04 -12.50 -0.63
C ARG A 217 -17.06 -12.46 -1.75
N ALA A 218 -16.97 -11.50 -2.68
CA ALA A 218 -17.90 -11.39 -3.80
C ALA A 218 -17.73 -12.52 -4.85
N VAL A 219 -16.56 -13.18 -4.87
CA VAL A 219 -16.20 -14.19 -5.89
C VAL A 219 -15.86 -15.56 -5.28
N VAL A 220 -15.63 -15.60 -3.96
CA VAL A 220 -15.36 -16.83 -3.20
C VAL A 220 -16.29 -16.89 -2.00
N ASN A 221 -16.90 -18.05 -1.74
CA ASN A 221 -17.73 -18.24 -0.55
C ASN A 221 -16.85 -18.47 0.69
N VAL A 222 -16.65 -17.42 1.47
CA VAL A 222 -15.80 -17.39 2.68
C VAL A 222 -16.60 -17.09 3.95
N ASP A 223 -17.93 -17.08 3.90
CA ASP A 223 -18.80 -16.67 5.01
C ASP A 223 -18.57 -17.51 6.28
N ALA A 224 -18.28 -18.81 6.13
CA ALA A 224 -17.97 -19.68 7.29
C ALA A 224 -16.64 -19.31 7.96
N GLN A 225 -15.62 -19.01 7.16
CA GLN A 225 -14.31 -18.57 7.64
C GLN A 225 -14.41 -17.21 8.34
N LEU A 226 -15.16 -16.26 7.77
CA LEU A 226 -15.43 -14.95 8.36
C LEU A 226 -16.13 -15.08 9.71
N LYS A 227 -17.17 -15.93 9.81
CA LYS A 227 -17.89 -16.18 11.08
C LYS A 227 -16.96 -16.74 12.15
N ALA A 228 -16.12 -17.71 11.81
CA ALA A 228 -15.16 -18.29 12.73
C ALA A 228 -14.14 -17.24 13.22
N LEU A 229 -13.57 -16.47 12.28
CA LEU A 229 -12.58 -15.45 12.59
C LEU A 229 -13.15 -14.33 13.49
N VAL A 230 -14.34 -13.82 13.16
CA VAL A 230 -14.97 -12.74 13.94
C VAL A 230 -15.41 -13.23 15.33
N ALA A 231 -15.80 -14.52 15.47
CA ALA A 231 -16.16 -15.08 16.76
C ALA A 231 -14.96 -15.20 17.74
N GLU A 232 -13.72 -15.24 17.24
CA GLU A 232 -12.52 -15.22 18.09
C GLU A 232 -12.24 -13.85 18.70
N ASP A 233 -12.69 -12.77 18.07
CA ASP A 233 -12.54 -11.37 18.52
C ASP A 233 -11.09 -10.98 18.88
N LYS A 234 -10.12 -11.48 18.10
CA LYS A 234 -8.69 -11.20 18.31
C LYS A 234 -8.18 -10.23 17.26
N PHE A 235 -8.72 -9.01 17.25
CA PHE A 235 -8.30 -7.95 16.34
C PHE A 235 -7.41 -6.90 17.04
N PRO A 236 -6.65 -6.08 16.29
CA PRO A 236 -5.96 -4.93 16.85
C PRO A 236 -6.94 -3.96 17.54
N THR A 237 -6.49 -3.36 18.63
CA THR A 237 -7.22 -2.31 19.36
C THR A 237 -6.66 -0.92 19.13
N ALA A 238 -5.68 -0.81 18.23
CA ALA A 238 -5.06 0.42 17.76
C ALA A 238 -4.64 0.24 16.30
N ASP A 239 -4.25 1.33 15.66
CA ASP A 239 -3.73 1.32 14.30
C ASP A 239 -2.48 0.42 14.19
N VAL A 240 -2.41 -0.37 13.13
CA VAL A 240 -1.21 -1.12 12.76
C VAL A 240 -0.38 -0.25 11.83
N ALA A 241 0.64 0.38 12.38
CA ALA A 241 1.42 1.38 11.66
C ALA A 241 2.89 1.43 12.10
N TYR A 242 3.78 1.72 11.17
CA TYR A 242 5.18 2.01 11.48
C TYR A 242 5.33 3.44 12.00
N THR A 243 5.83 3.57 13.21
CA THR A 243 6.07 4.85 13.92
C THR A 243 7.57 5.16 14.10
N CYS A 244 8.43 4.43 13.40
CA CYS A 244 9.89 4.50 13.56
C CYS A 244 10.56 5.70 12.87
N PHE A 245 9.81 6.58 12.24
CA PHE A 245 10.32 7.77 11.56
C PHE A 245 10.54 8.89 12.57
N VAL A 246 11.78 9.09 13.00
CA VAL A 246 12.11 9.99 14.12
C VAL A 246 13.02 11.15 13.75
N GLU A 247 13.60 11.14 12.55
CA GLU A 247 14.54 12.14 12.09
C GLU A 247 14.11 12.76 10.75
N ASN A 248 14.18 14.07 10.65
CA ASN A 248 14.02 14.79 9.38
C ASN A 248 15.31 14.68 8.55
N ALA A 249 15.62 13.46 8.09
CA ALA A 249 16.79 13.13 7.30
C ALA A 249 16.45 12.08 6.25
N SER A 250 17.21 12.07 5.14
CA SER A 250 17.02 11.10 4.05
C SER A 250 17.12 9.66 4.57
N GLY A 251 16.15 8.83 4.22
CA GLY A 251 16.04 7.42 4.65
C GLY A 251 15.55 7.20 6.09
N LYS A 252 15.26 8.29 6.85
CA LYS A 252 14.80 8.20 8.26
C LYS A 252 13.47 8.90 8.52
N ALA A 253 12.96 9.63 7.56
CA ALA A 253 11.68 10.32 7.62
C ALA A 253 10.59 9.48 6.93
N ASN A 254 9.33 9.80 7.20
CA ASN A 254 8.18 9.22 6.51
C ASN A 254 8.38 9.24 4.98
N PRO A 255 8.15 8.13 4.27
CA PRO A 255 8.44 8.03 2.82
C PRO A 255 7.69 9.07 1.98
N PHE A 256 6.41 9.31 2.26
CA PHE A 256 5.64 10.33 1.54
C PHE A 256 6.15 11.75 1.83
N TYR A 257 6.57 12.01 3.06
CA TYR A 257 7.23 13.29 3.39
C TYR A 257 8.53 13.46 2.62
N GLN A 258 9.33 12.42 2.49
CA GLN A 258 10.59 12.48 1.74
C GLN A 258 10.34 12.82 0.27
N GLU A 259 9.32 12.23 -0.36
CA GLU A 259 9.00 12.46 -1.76
C GLU A 259 8.40 13.86 -2.01
N GLU A 260 7.49 14.33 -1.14
CA GLU A 260 6.68 15.51 -1.42
C GLU A 260 7.12 16.79 -0.69
N PHE A 261 7.80 16.68 0.44
CA PHE A 261 8.04 17.83 1.32
C PHE A 261 9.51 18.05 1.67
N ALA A 262 10.33 17.03 1.64
CA ALA A 262 11.72 17.15 2.00
C ALA A 262 12.53 17.88 0.92
N SER A 263 13.55 18.62 1.36
CA SER A 263 14.49 19.36 0.50
C SER A 263 15.90 18.78 0.54
N TYR A 264 16.03 17.48 0.84
CA TYR A 264 17.34 16.83 1.01
C TYR A 264 18.22 16.90 -0.25
N PHE A 265 17.62 17.02 -1.41
CA PHE A 265 18.28 17.10 -2.71
C PHE A 265 18.19 18.49 -3.35
N GLY A 266 17.95 19.54 -2.57
CA GLY A 266 18.06 20.94 -2.99
C GLY A 266 16.74 21.66 -3.24
N SER A 267 15.62 20.97 -3.51
CA SER A 267 14.31 21.61 -3.67
C SER A 267 13.19 20.74 -3.13
N THR A 268 12.20 21.34 -2.49
CA THR A 268 10.98 20.68 -2.08
C THR A 268 10.15 20.35 -3.32
N GLN A 269 9.70 19.10 -3.42
CA GLN A 269 8.74 18.70 -4.44
C GLN A 269 7.35 19.26 -4.10
N LYS A 270 6.53 19.45 -5.13
CA LYS A 270 5.15 19.92 -5.00
C LYS A 270 4.33 19.26 -6.09
N ASN A 271 4.02 17.99 -5.89
CA ASN A 271 3.36 17.19 -6.92
C ASN A 271 1.89 16.95 -6.61
N VAL A 272 1.53 16.87 -5.32
CA VAL A 272 0.22 16.42 -4.85
C VAL A 272 -0.60 17.55 -4.26
N ALA A 273 -1.86 17.65 -4.68
CA ALA A 273 -2.88 18.54 -4.14
C ALA A 273 -4.16 17.77 -3.76
N LEU A 274 -5.00 18.38 -2.93
CA LEU A 274 -6.36 17.92 -2.67
C LEU A 274 -7.17 17.88 -3.98
N ASN A 275 -7.85 16.76 -4.25
CA ASN A 275 -8.77 16.66 -5.38
C ASN A 275 -10.11 17.32 -5.06
N VAL A 276 -10.72 17.93 -6.07
CA VAL A 276 -12.01 18.61 -5.93
C VAL A 276 -13.15 17.65 -5.59
N ALA A 277 -13.10 16.37 -6.01
CA ALA A 277 -14.11 15.36 -5.67
C ALA A 277 -14.11 15.07 -4.15
N LEU A 278 -12.92 14.85 -3.58
CA LEU A 278 -12.78 14.65 -2.12
C LEU A 278 -13.16 15.91 -1.35
N TYR A 279 -12.70 17.09 -1.81
CA TYR A 279 -13.09 18.37 -1.21
C TYR A 279 -14.61 18.51 -1.14
N ARG A 280 -15.30 18.25 -2.26
CA ARG A 280 -16.76 18.37 -2.34
C ARG A 280 -17.50 17.43 -1.39
N ALA A 281 -17.03 16.19 -1.25
CA ALA A 281 -17.64 15.23 -0.31
C ALA A 281 -17.46 15.68 1.14
N MET A 282 -16.25 16.08 1.53
CA MET A 282 -15.97 16.50 2.91
C MET A 282 -16.65 17.83 3.25
N GLU A 283 -16.70 18.78 2.32
CA GLU A 283 -17.43 20.04 2.49
C GLU A 283 -18.92 19.81 2.73
N ALA A 284 -19.54 18.93 1.93
CA ALA A 284 -20.97 18.66 2.03
C ALA A 284 -21.38 17.99 3.34
N PHE A 285 -20.50 17.18 3.93
CA PHE A 285 -20.73 16.55 5.23
C PHE A 285 -20.26 17.42 6.41
N GLY A 286 -19.70 18.61 6.15
CA GLY A 286 -19.09 19.45 7.19
C GLY A 286 -17.93 18.76 7.91
N ASP A 287 -17.18 17.91 7.20
CA ASP A 287 -16.21 16.97 7.76
C ASP A 287 -14.91 17.66 8.18
N PRO A 288 -14.59 17.78 9.48
CA PRO A 288 -13.39 18.45 9.95
C PRO A 288 -12.09 17.70 9.66
N ARG A 289 -12.14 16.42 9.25
CA ARG A 289 -10.97 15.68 8.77
C ARG A 289 -10.32 16.36 7.56
N LEU A 290 -11.07 17.20 6.82
CA LEU A 290 -10.50 18.03 5.76
C LEU A 290 -9.33 18.88 6.30
N SER A 291 -9.47 19.49 7.46
CA SER A 291 -8.43 20.31 8.08
C SER A 291 -7.32 19.49 8.75
N ALA A 292 -7.57 18.22 9.09
CA ALA A 292 -6.56 17.33 9.62
C ALA A 292 -5.66 16.78 8.50
N PHE A 293 -6.24 16.39 7.37
CA PHE A 293 -5.53 15.72 6.28
C PHE A 293 -4.90 16.67 5.26
N PHE A 294 -5.40 17.91 5.17
CA PHE A 294 -4.92 18.90 4.20
C PHE A 294 -4.63 20.25 4.86
N SER A 295 -3.62 20.92 4.35
CA SER A 295 -3.31 22.31 4.75
C SER A 295 -4.23 23.26 4.01
N ALA A 296 -4.78 24.24 4.72
CA ALA A 296 -5.48 25.34 4.07
C ALA A 296 -4.54 26.11 3.14
N ASN A 297 -5.08 26.73 2.11
CA ASN A 297 -4.35 27.61 1.22
C ASN A 297 -3.89 28.91 1.93
N SER A 298 -3.15 29.77 1.25
CA SER A 298 -2.63 31.02 1.84
C SER A 298 -3.74 31.99 2.31
N ASN A 299 -4.96 31.87 1.77
CA ASN A 299 -6.14 32.63 2.19
C ASN A 299 -6.89 31.97 3.35
N LYS A 300 -6.34 30.90 3.95
CA LYS A 300 -6.96 30.08 5.00
C LYS A 300 -8.30 29.44 4.56
N GLN A 301 -8.41 29.11 3.28
CA GLN A 301 -9.55 28.43 2.69
C GLN A 301 -9.13 27.04 2.21
N TYR A 302 -10.10 26.15 2.06
CA TYR A 302 -9.89 24.84 1.42
C TYR A 302 -10.39 24.90 -0.02
N TRP A 303 -9.61 24.30 -0.91
CA TRP A 303 -9.88 24.29 -2.34
C TRP A 303 -9.25 23.07 -3.01
N GLY A 304 -10.03 22.36 -3.82
CA GLY A 304 -9.55 21.20 -4.56
C GLY A 304 -8.95 21.56 -5.92
N SER A 305 -8.03 20.75 -6.42
CA SER A 305 -7.48 20.82 -7.78
C SER A 305 -8.22 19.86 -8.71
N ILE A 306 -8.09 20.07 -10.02
CA ILE A 306 -8.68 19.25 -11.08
C ILE A 306 -7.67 18.20 -11.55
N SER A 307 -8.11 16.94 -11.62
CA SER A 307 -7.31 15.86 -12.19
C SER A 307 -7.06 16.05 -13.69
N GLY A 308 -5.83 15.78 -14.09
CA GLY A 308 -5.41 15.75 -15.50
C GLY A 308 -5.08 17.09 -16.13
N TYR A 309 -5.37 18.21 -15.46
CA TYR A 309 -5.13 19.54 -15.99
C TYR A 309 -4.06 20.30 -15.19
N ASN A 310 -3.03 20.74 -15.87
CA ASN A 310 -2.03 21.63 -15.26
C ASN A 310 -2.56 23.07 -15.26
N MET A 311 -3.04 23.53 -14.11
CA MET A 311 -3.63 24.86 -13.93
C MET A 311 -2.63 26.01 -14.00
N SER A 312 -1.34 25.75 -14.26
CA SER A 312 -0.30 26.79 -14.36
C SER A 312 -0.56 27.82 -15.48
N VAL A 313 -1.40 27.47 -16.45
CA VAL A 313 -1.78 28.37 -17.54
C VAL A 313 -2.91 29.33 -17.19
N SER A 314 -3.55 29.14 -16.00
CA SER A 314 -4.64 29.98 -15.53
C SER A 314 -4.11 31.24 -14.87
N ASN A 315 -4.63 32.40 -15.26
CA ASN A 315 -4.31 33.70 -14.64
C ASN A 315 -5.11 33.93 -13.35
N LYS A 316 -6.24 33.23 -13.17
CA LYS A 316 -7.14 33.38 -12.02
C LYS A 316 -6.71 32.54 -10.82
N TYR A 317 -6.29 31.29 -11.05
CA TYR A 317 -5.85 30.38 -10.01
C TYR A 317 -4.34 30.41 -9.91
N LYS A 318 -3.83 30.51 -8.69
CA LYS A 318 -2.41 30.56 -8.36
C LYS A 318 -2.05 29.43 -7.41
N GLU A 319 -0.78 29.07 -7.34
CA GLU A 319 -0.23 28.08 -6.39
C GLU A 319 -0.83 28.24 -4.99
N ALA A 320 -0.91 29.48 -4.51
CA ALA A 320 -1.42 29.80 -3.18
C ALA A 320 -2.89 29.45 -2.92
N MET A 321 -3.65 29.06 -3.95
CA MET A 321 -5.08 28.70 -3.81
C MET A 321 -5.31 27.22 -3.57
N PHE A 322 -4.31 26.36 -3.77
CA PHE A 322 -4.48 24.91 -3.66
C PHE A 322 -4.00 24.37 -2.33
N CYS A 323 -4.71 23.36 -1.83
CA CYS A 323 -4.41 22.67 -0.59
C CYS A 323 -3.51 21.46 -0.85
N ARG A 324 -2.55 21.23 0.02
CA ARG A 324 -1.63 20.10 -0.03
C ARG A 324 -1.94 19.10 1.09
N PRO A 325 -1.64 17.82 0.92
CA PRO A 325 -1.65 16.88 2.03
C PRO A 325 -0.82 17.42 3.20
N LYS A 326 -1.26 17.14 4.41
CA LYS A 326 -0.61 17.54 5.65
C LYS A 326 0.17 16.34 6.18
N VAL A 327 1.47 16.37 6.01
CA VAL A 327 2.37 15.27 6.39
C VAL A 327 3.63 15.83 7.02
N ASN A 328 4.06 15.23 8.12
CA ASN A 328 5.30 15.51 8.81
C ASN A 328 6.31 14.38 8.62
N TYR A 329 7.58 14.67 8.88
CA TYR A 329 8.66 13.69 8.74
C TYR A 329 8.52 12.47 9.67
N ASN A 330 7.80 12.62 10.77
CA ASN A 330 7.59 11.59 11.80
C ASN A 330 6.17 11.00 11.79
N ASP A 331 5.35 11.30 10.80
CA ASP A 331 4.02 10.69 10.68
C ASP A 331 4.13 9.18 10.41
N PRO A 332 3.20 8.38 10.93
CA PRO A 332 3.19 6.93 10.71
C PRO A 332 2.99 6.52 9.25
N VAL A 333 3.43 5.31 8.92
CA VAL A 333 2.97 4.59 7.72
C VAL A 333 2.00 3.50 8.16
N TYR A 334 0.73 3.69 7.83
CA TYR A 334 -0.35 2.78 8.22
C TYR A 334 -0.41 1.57 7.29
N LEU A 335 -0.42 0.36 7.87
CA LEU A 335 -0.70 -0.89 7.17
C LEU A 335 -2.19 -1.21 7.19
N ILE A 336 -2.80 -1.21 8.37
CA ILE A 336 -4.26 -1.33 8.57
C ILE A 336 -4.64 -0.40 9.72
N SER A 337 -5.54 0.55 9.49
CA SER A 337 -6.04 1.40 10.58
C SER A 337 -7.18 0.72 11.34
N LEU A 338 -7.38 1.14 12.59
CA LEU A 338 -8.52 0.69 13.40
C LEU A 338 -9.86 1.04 12.73
N SER A 339 -9.93 2.22 12.12
CA SER A 339 -11.05 2.65 11.30
C SER A 339 -11.34 1.67 10.16
N GLU A 340 -10.30 1.21 9.43
CA GLU A 340 -10.45 0.23 8.36
C GLU A 340 -11.01 -1.10 8.87
N ILE A 341 -10.49 -1.60 10.01
CA ILE A 341 -10.97 -2.84 10.65
C ILE A 341 -12.46 -2.71 11.00
N TYR A 342 -12.86 -1.61 11.58
CA TYR A 342 -14.26 -1.39 11.97
C TYR A 342 -15.19 -1.24 10.76
N PHE A 343 -14.76 -0.62 9.66
CA PHE A 343 -15.52 -0.64 8.41
C PHE A 343 -15.67 -2.05 7.84
N LEU A 344 -14.63 -2.90 7.89
CA LEU A 344 -14.73 -4.30 7.48
C LEU A 344 -15.68 -5.10 8.36
N LEU A 345 -15.68 -4.86 9.69
CA LEU A 345 -16.62 -5.48 10.62
C LEU A 345 -18.06 -4.97 10.41
N SER A 346 -18.25 -3.67 10.13
CA SER A 346 -19.56 -3.12 9.75
C SER A 346 -20.13 -3.83 8.52
N GLU A 347 -19.30 -4.01 7.49
CA GLU A 347 -19.69 -4.75 6.29
C GLU A 347 -19.98 -6.23 6.59
N TYR A 348 -19.15 -6.89 7.39
CA TYR A 348 -19.37 -8.27 7.83
C TYR A 348 -20.74 -8.41 8.51
N TYR A 349 -21.05 -7.58 9.51
CA TYR A 349 -22.32 -7.64 10.21
C TYR A 349 -23.51 -7.28 9.30
N SER A 350 -23.34 -6.40 8.35
CA SER A 350 -24.36 -6.07 7.35
C SER A 350 -24.60 -7.20 6.35
N LYS A 351 -23.56 -7.83 5.83
CA LYS A 351 -23.67 -8.74 4.66
C LYS A 351 -23.61 -10.23 5.02
N VAL A 352 -22.88 -10.62 6.08
CA VAL A 352 -22.65 -12.02 6.45
C VAL A 352 -23.50 -12.43 7.64
N ASP A 353 -23.40 -11.72 8.75
CA ASP A 353 -24.12 -12.02 10.00
C ASP A 353 -25.57 -11.51 9.99
N LYS A 354 -25.86 -10.47 9.20
CA LYS A 354 -27.16 -9.83 9.07
C LYS A 354 -27.67 -9.16 10.36
N ASP A 355 -26.75 -8.70 11.20
CA ASP A 355 -27.02 -7.91 12.40
C ASP A 355 -26.90 -6.40 12.09
N ALA A 356 -28.04 -5.78 11.77
CA ALA A 356 -28.07 -4.36 11.40
C ALA A 356 -27.64 -3.44 12.54
N ALA A 357 -27.87 -3.81 13.80
CA ALA A 357 -27.50 -3.00 14.96
C ALA A 357 -25.98 -2.99 15.13
N LYS A 358 -25.32 -4.13 15.04
CA LYS A 358 -23.86 -4.21 15.08
C LYS A 358 -23.23 -3.58 13.84
N ALA A 359 -23.81 -3.77 12.65
CA ALA A 359 -23.32 -3.13 11.44
C ALA A 359 -23.27 -1.60 11.61
N LYS A 360 -24.36 -1.00 12.13
CA LYS A 360 -24.40 0.43 12.43
C LYS A 360 -23.38 0.83 13.50
N ALA A 361 -23.29 0.10 14.60
CA ALA A 361 -22.35 0.41 15.68
C ALA A 361 -20.89 0.39 15.19
N TYR A 362 -20.49 -0.60 14.38
CA TYR A 362 -19.14 -0.64 13.81
C TYR A 362 -18.89 0.43 12.75
N TYR A 363 -19.91 0.85 11.99
CA TYR A 363 -19.77 2.00 11.09
C TYR A 363 -19.49 3.29 11.84
N GLU A 364 -20.24 3.56 12.92
CA GLU A 364 -20.06 4.73 13.78
C GLU A 364 -18.68 4.68 14.46
N ALA A 365 -18.29 3.53 15.04
CA ALA A 365 -16.97 3.32 15.62
C ALA A 365 -15.83 3.49 14.60
N ALA A 366 -16.04 3.13 13.33
CA ALA A 366 -15.04 3.34 12.28
C ALA A 366 -14.79 4.82 12.00
N ILE A 367 -15.85 5.63 12.00
CA ILE A 367 -15.72 7.10 11.87
C ILE A 367 -15.00 7.65 13.09
N GLU A 368 -15.43 7.29 14.31
CA GLU A 368 -14.80 7.72 15.57
C GLU A 368 -13.30 7.38 15.58
N ALA A 369 -12.92 6.15 15.23
CA ALA A 369 -11.52 5.75 15.16
C ALA A 369 -10.71 6.57 14.13
N SER A 370 -11.33 6.96 12.99
CA SER A 370 -10.68 7.86 12.01
C SER A 370 -10.44 9.26 12.57
N PHE A 371 -11.31 9.74 13.45
CA PHE A 371 -11.13 11.02 14.15
C PHE A 371 -10.06 10.93 15.23
N GLU A 372 -10.02 9.82 15.97
CA GLU A 372 -8.98 9.56 16.98
C GLU A 372 -7.60 9.51 16.34
N SER A 373 -7.43 8.76 15.22
CA SER A 373 -6.16 8.71 14.47
C SER A 373 -5.71 10.07 13.94
N ALA A 374 -6.66 10.98 13.68
CA ALA A 374 -6.40 12.35 13.22
C ALA A 374 -6.20 13.36 14.36
N ASP A 375 -6.35 12.95 15.62
CA ASP A 375 -6.32 13.79 16.83
C ASP A 375 -7.30 14.99 16.74
N ILE A 376 -8.54 14.72 16.32
CA ILE A 376 -9.62 15.73 16.22
C ILE A 376 -10.93 15.23 16.83
N SER A 377 -11.85 16.16 17.10
CA SER A 377 -13.21 15.89 17.58
C SER A 377 -14.26 16.23 16.52
N GLY A 378 -15.53 15.85 16.77
CA GLY A 378 -16.66 16.15 15.90
C GLY A 378 -17.15 14.97 15.05
N ALA A 379 -16.78 13.74 15.40
CA ALA A 379 -17.24 12.52 14.71
C ALA A 379 -18.78 12.41 14.71
N SER A 380 -19.45 12.81 15.81
CA SER A 380 -20.91 12.81 15.93
C SER A 380 -21.63 13.60 14.84
N ASP A 381 -21.08 14.75 14.46
CA ASP A 381 -21.70 15.63 13.47
C ASP A 381 -21.63 14.98 12.07
N VAL A 382 -20.52 14.30 11.76
CA VAL A 382 -20.36 13.55 10.51
C VAL A 382 -21.26 12.30 10.49
N ILE A 383 -21.39 11.60 11.61
CA ILE A 383 -22.29 10.45 11.75
C ILE A 383 -23.76 10.89 11.54
N GLU A 384 -24.14 12.05 12.06
CA GLU A 384 -25.46 12.62 11.84
C GLU A 384 -25.68 13.06 10.38
N ALA A 385 -24.66 13.66 9.76
CA ALA A 385 -24.73 14.11 8.36
C ALA A 385 -24.71 12.94 7.34
N CYS A 386 -24.12 11.81 7.70
CA CYS A 386 -24.03 10.62 6.86
C CYS A 386 -24.33 9.35 7.67
N PRO A 387 -25.59 9.14 8.10
CA PRO A 387 -25.97 8.01 8.93
C PRO A 387 -25.90 6.70 8.14
N PHE A 388 -25.57 5.61 8.83
CA PHE A 388 -25.52 4.29 8.18
C PHE A 388 -26.91 3.83 7.73
N ASP A 389 -27.04 3.59 6.43
CA ASP A 389 -28.27 3.14 5.77
C ASP A 389 -28.20 1.66 5.30
N GLY A 390 -27.11 0.97 5.59
CA GLY A 390 -26.87 -0.43 5.18
C GLY A 390 -26.39 -0.60 3.75
N THR A 391 -26.17 0.48 2.99
CA THR A 391 -25.72 0.44 1.60
C THR A 391 -24.21 0.42 1.47
N ASP A 392 -23.71 -0.19 0.37
CA ASP A 392 -22.29 -0.14 -0.01
C ASP A 392 -21.86 1.31 -0.33
N LYS A 393 -22.79 2.17 -0.75
CA LYS A 393 -22.53 3.56 -1.07
C LYS A 393 -22.10 4.34 0.17
N THR A 394 -22.92 4.32 1.20
CA THR A 394 -22.66 5.05 2.46
C THR A 394 -21.37 4.55 3.11
N LEU A 395 -21.21 3.22 3.20
CA LEU A 395 -20.00 2.60 3.75
C LEU A 395 -18.77 2.95 2.92
N GLY A 396 -18.83 2.83 1.60
CA GLY A 396 -17.72 3.07 0.69
C GLY A 396 -17.26 4.52 0.69
N ILE A 397 -18.17 5.49 0.71
CA ILE A 397 -17.83 6.93 0.75
C ILE A 397 -17.13 7.27 2.07
N GLN A 398 -17.66 6.85 3.22
CA GLN A 398 -17.03 7.16 4.51
C GLN A 398 -15.69 6.45 4.69
N LYS A 399 -15.54 5.22 4.21
CA LYS A 399 -14.27 4.51 4.18
C LYS A 399 -13.25 5.21 3.28
N TRP A 400 -13.66 5.69 2.10
CA TRP A 400 -12.83 6.45 1.18
C TRP A 400 -12.33 7.76 1.83
N ILE A 401 -13.20 8.51 2.53
CA ILE A 401 -12.81 9.71 3.27
C ILE A 401 -11.81 9.36 4.39
N ALA A 402 -12.10 8.34 5.19
CA ALA A 402 -11.23 7.93 6.30
C ALA A 402 -9.82 7.53 5.84
N LEU A 403 -9.70 6.90 4.67
CA LEU A 403 -8.42 6.47 4.11
C LEU A 403 -7.63 7.59 3.43
N SER A 404 -8.25 8.74 3.14
CA SER A 404 -7.63 9.79 2.31
C SER A 404 -6.38 10.44 2.93
N GLY A 405 -6.28 10.48 4.25
CA GLY A 405 -5.13 11.05 4.95
C GLY A 405 -4.04 10.03 5.29
N ILE A 406 -4.34 8.74 5.24
CA ILE A 406 -3.50 7.70 5.82
C ILE A 406 -3.13 6.57 4.86
N ASN A 407 -4.05 6.09 4.01
CA ASN A 407 -3.82 4.91 3.17
C ASN A 407 -4.56 5.00 1.83
N ASN A 408 -4.05 5.79 0.93
CA ASN A 408 -4.68 6.05 -0.37
C ASN A 408 -4.62 4.83 -1.32
N PHE A 409 -3.63 3.93 -1.19
CA PHE A 409 -3.59 2.69 -1.97
C PHE A 409 -4.79 1.80 -1.61
N GLU A 410 -5.07 1.67 -0.32
CA GLU A 410 -6.24 0.92 0.14
C GLU A 410 -7.56 1.57 -0.28
N ALA A 411 -7.64 2.90 -0.30
CA ALA A 411 -8.81 3.62 -0.81
C ALA A 411 -9.10 3.22 -2.26
N TRP A 412 -8.08 3.17 -3.14
CA TRP A 412 -8.22 2.70 -4.52
C TRP A 412 -8.65 1.22 -4.60
N CYS A 413 -8.13 0.35 -3.73
CA CYS A 413 -8.55 -1.04 -3.65
C CYS A 413 -10.03 -1.17 -3.26
N GLU A 414 -10.45 -0.48 -2.21
CA GLU A 414 -11.82 -0.55 -1.71
C GLU A 414 -12.85 0.04 -2.68
N MET A 415 -12.49 1.09 -3.41
CA MET A 415 -13.34 1.61 -4.48
C MET A 415 -13.60 0.57 -5.57
N ARG A 416 -12.57 -0.17 -6.00
CA ARG A 416 -12.71 -1.25 -6.98
C ARG A 416 -13.54 -2.42 -6.45
N ARG A 417 -13.46 -2.69 -5.14
CA ARG A 417 -14.18 -3.76 -4.47
C ARG A 417 -15.64 -3.40 -4.18
N LEU A 418 -15.90 -2.25 -3.58
CA LEU A 418 -17.24 -1.81 -3.19
C LEU A 418 -18.02 -1.20 -4.36
N GLY A 419 -17.31 -0.60 -5.33
CA GLY A 419 -17.89 0.15 -6.43
C GLY A 419 -18.24 1.61 -6.05
N TYR A 420 -17.75 2.09 -4.91
CA TYR A 420 -17.98 3.44 -4.39
C TYR A 420 -16.72 4.03 -3.76
N PRO A 421 -16.46 5.35 -3.94
CA PRO A 421 -17.15 6.30 -4.80
C PRO A 421 -17.24 5.88 -6.26
N THR A 422 -18.23 6.39 -7.01
CA THR A 422 -18.43 6.10 -8.42
C THR A 422 -18.49 7.38 -9.25
N PHE A 423 -18.31 7.26 -10.57
CA PHE A 423 -18.40 8.42 -11.46
C PHE A 423 -19.84 8.88 -11.61
N GLY A 424 -20.08 10.17 -11.36
CA GLY A 424 -21.39 10.83 -11.52
C GLY A 424 -21.70 11.26 -12.97
N GLY A 425 -20.93 10.77 -13.95
CA GLY A 425 -21.10 11.15 -15.37
C GLY A 425 -20.54 12.51 -15.71
N LYS A 426 -19.91 13.22 -14.78
CA LYS A 426 -19.27 14.51 -15.00
C LYS A 426 -17.83 14.35 -15.48
N LYS A 427 -17.32 15.40 -16.12
CA LYS A 427 -15.94 15.52 -16.58
C LYS A 427 -15.27 16.71 -15.90
N ALA A 428 -13.96 16.76 -15.95
CA ALA A 428 -13.19 17.91 -15.47
C ALA A 428 -13.68 19.24 -16.07
N GLU A 429 -14.11 19.22 -17.34
CA GLU A 429 -14.64 20.40 -18.05
C GLU A 429 -16.01 20.88 -17.54
N ASP A 430 -16.78 20.01 -16.88
CA ASP A 430 -18.03 20.38 -16.23
C ASP A 430 -17.78 21.10 -14.91
N VAL A 431 -16.70 20.70 -14.20
CA VAL A 431 -16.29 21.28 -12.90
C VAL A 431 -15.47 22.55 -13.09
N TYR A 432 -14.66 22.61 -14.16
CA TYR A 432 -13.81 23.75 -14.47
C TYR A 432 -14.05 24.25 -15.90
N SER A 433 -14.57 25.45 -15.99
CA SER A 433 -14.83 26.10 -17.28
C SER A 433 -13.58 26.80 -17.83
N PHE A 434 -12.85 26.15 -18.72
CA PHE A 434 -11.60 26.64 -19.29
C PHE A 434 -11.74 28.00 -19.98
N GLY A 435 -12.90 28.29 -20.60
CA GLY A 435 -13.14 29.55 -21.28
C GLY A 435 -13.37 30.77 -20.39
N SER A 436 -13.95 30.56 -19.21
CA SER A 436 -14.22 31.59 -18.20
C SER A 436 -13.28 31.53 -17.01
N ASP A 437 -12.40 30.52 -16.96
CA ASP A 437 -11.47 30.28 -15.87
C ASP A 437 -12.21 30.23 -14.51
N ASN A 438 -13.27 29.42 -14.45
CA ASN A 438 -14.12 29.28 -13.26
C ASN A 438 -14.29 27.83 -12.83
N MET A 439 -14.10 27.57 -11.55
CA MET A 439 -14.30 26.26 -10.92
C MET A 439 -15.59 26.28 -10.12
N ASP A 440 -16.43 25.28 -10.33
CA ASP A 440 -17.68 25.08 -9.60
C ASP A 440 -17.77 23.63 -9.08
N PRO A 441 -17.32 23.35 -7.85
CA PRO A 441 -17.43 22.02 -7.25
C PRO A 441 -18.86 21.56 -7.04
N SER A 442 -19.84 22.47 -7.02
CA SER A 442 -21.24 22.14 -6.71
C SER A 442 -21.94 21.31 -7.80
N VAL A 443 -21.32 21.19 -8.98
CA VAL A 443 -21.80 20.31 -10.07
C VAL A 443 -21.61 18.82 -9.77
N LEU A 444 -20.79 18.50 -8.74
CA LEU A 444 -20.57 17.14 -8.25
C LEU A 444 -21.51 16.85 -7.07
N GLU A 445 -22.19 15.73 -7.12
CA GLU A 445 -22.85 15.20 -5.92
C GLU A 445 -21.79 14.75 -4.90
N PRO A 446 -22.06 14.87 -3.58
CA PRO A 446 -21.11 14.45 -2.56
C PRO A 446 -20.76 12.96 -2.68
N GLY A 447 -19.47 12.67 -2.86
CA GLY A 447 -18.98 11.32 -3.08
C GLY A 447 -19.03 10.84 -4.54
N ASP A 448 -19.36 11.70 -5.51
CA ASP A 448 -19.18 11.40 -6.91
C ASP A 448 -17.78 11.77 -7.40
N LEU A 449 -17.24 10.93 -8.29
CA LEU A 449 -16.02 11.19 -9.06
C LEU A 449 -16.37 11.81 -10.39
N TYR A 450 -15.36 12.35 -11.06
CA TYR A 450 -15.48 12.89 -12.41
C TYR A 450 -14.37 12.36 -13.32
N THR A 451 -14.61 12.32 -14.63
CA THR A 451 -13.58 11.93 -15.60
C THR A 451 -12.47 12.99 -15.65
N PRO A 452 -11.20 12.64 -15.42
CA PRO A 452 -10.07 13.56 -15.50
C PRO A 452 -9.93 14.23 -16.85
N TYR A 453 -9.40 15.45 -16.88
CA TYR A 453 -9.03 16.11 -18.14
C TYR A 453 -7.96 15.30 -18.87
N GLN A 454 -8.14 15.11 -20.19
CA GLN A 454 -7.24 14.30 -21.01
C GLN A 454 -6.98 12.89 -20.42
N VAL A 455 -8.01 12.29 -19.85
CA VAL A 455 -7.93 10.93 -19.35
C VAL A 455 -7.32 9.98 -20.37
N ASN A 456 -6.54 9.00 -19.92
CA ASN A 456 -5.97 7.96 -20.78
C ASN A 456 -7.07 7.32 -21.65
N SER A 457 -6.87 7.31 -22.97
CA SER A 457 -7.84 6.76 -23.91
C SER A 457 -8.09 5.27 -23.74
N GLU A 458 -7.13 4.54 -23.17
CA GLU A 458 -7.27 3.11 -22.82
C GLU A 458 -8.24 2.93 -21.66
N VAL A 459 -8.19 3.79 -20.65
CA VAL A 459 -9.13 3.77 -19.53
C VAL A 459 -10.50 4.32 -19.95
N GLY A 460 -10.51 5.48 -20.60
CA GLY A 460 -11.73 6.13 -21.05
C GLY A 460 -12.50 6.86 -19.96
N ALA A 461 -13.63 7.45 -20.34
CA ALA A 461 -14.47 8.22 -19.43
C ALA A 461 -15.25 7.32 -18.45
N ASN A 462 -15.49 7.82 -17.25
CA ASN A 462 -16.29 7.17 -16.20
C ASN A 462 -15.79 5.77 -15.80
N LYS A 463 -14.48 5.55 -15.84
CA LYS A 463 -13.86 4.27 -15.47
C LYS A 463 -12.64 4.50 -14.59
N LEU A 464 -12.40 3.53 -13.71
CA LEU A 464 -11.21 3.47 -12.87
C LEU A 464 -10.08 2.71 -13.56
N VAL A 465 -8.85 3.05 -13.19
CA VAL A 465 -7.70 2.16 -13.35
C VAL A 465 -7.96 0.94 -12.45
N GLN A 466 -7.95 -0.26 -13.05
CA GLN A 466 -8.26 -1.51 -12.37
C GLN A 466 -7.02 -2.32 -11.98
N ARG A 467 -5.89 -2.04 -12.61
CA ARG A 467 -4.62 -2.71 -12.35
C ARG A 467 -3.45 -1.86 -12.79
N PHE A 468 -2.27 -2.13 -12.29
CA PHE A 468 -1.03 -1.64 -12.89
C PHE A 468 -0.61 -2.51 -14.08
N PRO A 469 0.13 -1.95 -15.04
CA PRO A 469 0.82 -2.76 -16.05
C PRO A 469 1.89 -3.62 -15.36
N TYR A 470 2.22 -4.77 -15.95
CA TYR A 470 3.30 -5.60 -15.40
C TYR A 470 4.60 -4.80 -15.31
N ALA A 471 5.35 -5.01 -14.24
CA ALA A 471 6.59 -4.30 -14.00
C ALA A 471 7.61 -4.53 -15.14
N ASN A 472 8.30 -3.48 -15.55
CA ASN A 472 9.25 -3.53 -16.67
C ASN A 472 10.33 -4.60 -16.51
N SER A 473 10.79 -4.84 -15.27
CA SER A 473 11.73 -5.93 -14.97
C SER A 473 11.15 -7.32 -15.29
N SER A 474 9.88 -7.54 -14.98
CA SER A 474 9.21 -8.80 -15.30
C SER A 474 9.03 -8.97 -16.81
N VAL A 475 8.60 -7.93 -17.50
CA VAL A 475 8.41 -7.95 -18.96
C VAL A 475 9.72 -8.24 -19.70
N LEU A 476 10.85 -7.69 -19.23
CA LEU A 476 12.15 -7.82 -19.91
C LEU A 476 12.91 -9.11 -19.54
N TYR A 477 12.77 -9.59 -18.30
CA TYR A 477 13.69 -10.62 -17.79
C TYR A 477 13.02 -11.92 -17.38
N ASN A 478 11.69 -12.00 -17.32
CA ASN A 478 10.98 -13.23 -17.03
C ASN A 478 10.19 -13.70 -18.27
N SER A 479 10.65 -14.77 -18.91
CA SER A 479 9.99 -15.33 -20.09
C SER A 479 8.58 -15.87 -19.84
N ASN A 480 8.20 -16.06 -18.58
CA ASN A 480 6.85 -16.49 -18.17
C ASN A 480 5.95 -15.30 -17.78
N CYS A 481 6.42 -14.04 -17.96
CA CYS A 481 5.57 -12.88 -17.77
C CYS A 481 4.42 -12.93 -18.77
N PRO A 482 3.16 -12.83 -18.32
CA PRO A 482 2.01 -12.79 -19.23
C PRO A 482 2.05 -11.61 -20.20
N ALA A 483 1.32 -11.71 -21.30
CA ALA A 483 1.10 -10.59 -22.18
C ALA A 483 0.44 -9.43 -21.42
N GLU A 484 0.80 -8.19 -21.80
CA GLU A 484 0.24 -6.98 -21.18
C GLU A 484 -1.30 -6.99 -21.24
N LYS A 485 -1.92 -6.60 -20.14
CA LYS A 485 -3.36 -6.48 -20.01
C LYS A 485 -3.78 -5.02 -19.95
N PRO A 486 -4.95 -4.65 -20.49
CA PRO A 486 -5.48 -3.30 -20.36
C PRO A 486 -5.56 -2.82 -18.91
N LEU A 487 -5.33 -1.53 -18.68
CA LEU A 487 -5.45 -0.93 -17.34
C LEU A 487 -6.87 -1.03 -16.76
N THR A 488 -7.86 -1.33 -17.60
CA THR A 488 -9.26 -1.54 -17.21
C THR A 488 -9.62 -2.99 -16.92
N ASP A 489 -8.68 -3.93 -17.13
CA ASP A 489 -8.89 -5.33 -16.77
C ASP A 489 -8.90 -5.48 -15.26
N LYS A 490 -9.99 -6.05 -14.75
CA LYS A 490 -10.20 -6.22 -13.32
C LYS A 490 -9.27 -7.28 -12.74
N VAL A 491 -8.75 -7.02 -11.58
CA VAL A 491 -8.19 -8.08 -10.73
C VAL A 491 -9.33 -8.98 -10.25
N PHE A 492 -9.06 -10.22 -9.85
CA PHE A 492 -10.07 -11.26 -9.67
C PHE A 492 -11.23 -10.90 -8.73
N TRP A 493 -11.01 -10.04 -7.75
CA TRP A 493 -12.00 -9.66 -6.73
C TRP A 493 -12.72 -8.33 -7.05
N ALA A 494 -12.28 -7.56 -8.06
CA ALA A 494 -12.86 -6.25 -8.37
C ALA A 494 -14.24 -6.35 -9.04
N LYS A 495 -15.16 -5.42 -8.68
CA LYS A 495 -16.51 -5.31 -9.28
C LYS A 495 -16.51 -4.71 -10.67
#